data_a5caeda78109b15a553ad8e588d6d4b7
#
_entry.id   a5caeda78109b15a553ad8e588d6d4b7
#
_cell.length_a   1.000
_cell.length_b   1.000
_cell.length_c   1.000
_cell.angle_alpha   90.00
_cell.angle_beta   90.00
_cell.angle_gamma   90.00
#
_symmetry.space_group_name_H-M   'P 1'
#
loop_
_entity.id
_entity.type
_entity.pdbx_description
1 polymer ?
#
loop_
_entity_poly.entity_id
_entity_poly.type
_entity_poly.pdbx_seq_one_letter_code
_entity_poly.pdbx_strand_id
1 'polypeptide(L)'
;MVTKQPICPDRIRRTPRQFSWLDHRLVSDHYIDRCTHAAAALYLFLVTVADARGMSYYSARTLAQRLVMDEYTLIRTRDELVDIGLIAYRKPLYQVLAIDVEPIGQTGTLQSVEQIFKHLGEGRQ
;
A
#
# COMPACT_ATOMS: atom_id res chain seq x y z
N MET A 1 -11.70 -5.47 -33.59
CA MET A 1 -11.84 -5.77 -32.17
C MET A 1 -10.98 -6.95 -31.76
N VAL A 2 -10.35 -6.83 -30.63
CA VAL A 2 -9.48 -7.89 -30.17
C VAL A 2 -10.26 -8.89 -29.33
N THR A 3 -10.14 -10.17 -29.65
CA THR A 3 -10.78 -11.22 -28.89
C THR A 3 -9.80 -11.65 -27.82
N LYS A 4 -10.27 -11.68 -26.57
CA LYS A 4 -9.40 -12.05 -25.48
C LYS A 4 -9.38 -13.56 -25.29
N GLN A 5 -8.45 -14.20 -25.97
CA GLN A 5 -8.23 -15.62 -25.80
C GLN A 5 -6.96 -15.82 -25.00
N PRO A 6 -6.95 -16.74 -24.04
CA PRO A 6 -5.73 -16.98 -23.27
C PRO A 6 -4.59 -17.38 -24.19
N ILE A 7 -3.44 -16.75 -24.01
CA ILE A 7 -2.25 -17.09 -24.78
C ILE A 7 -1.75 -18.47 -24.38
N CYS A 8 -1.79 -18.75 -23.07
CA CYS A 8 -1.37 -20.05 -22.54
C CYS A 8 -2.55 -20.66 -21.79
N PRO A 9 -3.41 -21.39 -22.51
CA PRO A 9 -4.61 -21.95 -21.87
C PRO A 9 -4.32 -22.85 -20.67
N ASP A 10 -3.16 -23.49 -20.65
CA ASP A 10 -2.79 -24.38 -19.55
C ASP A 10 -2.34 -23.65 -18.31
N ARG A 11 -2.18 -22.35 -18.38
CA ARG A 11 -1.66 -21.57 -17.28
C ARG A 11 -2.57 -20.43 -16.85
N ILE A 12 -3.86 -20.62 -17.00
CA ILE A 12 -4.82 -19.64 -16.52
C ILE A 12 -4.75 -19.59 -15.00
N ARG A 13 -4.70 -18.38 -14.46
CA ARG A 13 -4.59 -18.19 -13.00
C ARG A 13 -5.82 -18.75 -12.31
N ARG A 14 -5.58 -19.42 -11.20
CA ARG A 14 -6.63 -19.86 -10.31
C ARG A 14 -6.28 -19.36 -8.93
N THR A 15 -7.30 -19.10 -8.12
CA THR A 15 -7.08 -18.62 -6.76
C THR A 15 -6.34 -19.70 -5.96
N PRO A 16 -5.14 -19.40 -5.47
CA PRO A 16 -4.41 -20.37 -4.66
C PRO A 16 -4.97 -20.42 -3.25
N ARG A 17 -4.43 -21.33 -2.43
CA ARG A 17 -4.89 -21.46 -1.05
C ARG A 17 -4.69 -20.17 -0.27
N GLN A 18 -3.55 -19.53 -0.45
CA GLN A 18 -3.26 -18.27 0.22
C GLN A 18 -3.00 -17.22 -0.83
N PHE A 19 -3.65 -16.09 -0.67
CA PHE A 19 -3.49 -15.02 -1.63
C PHE A 19 -3.83 -13.68 -0.99
N SER A 20 -3.41 -12.62 -1.65
CA SER A 20 -3.77 -11.26 -1.27
C SER A 20 -4.48 -10.64 -2.46
N TRP A 21 -5.24 -9.58 -2.21
CA TRP A 21 -5.97 -8.93 -3.29
C TRP A 21 -5.46 -7.51 -3.48
N LEU A 22 -5.69 -6.98 -4.68
CA LEU A 22 -5.38 -5.61 -4.99
C LEU A 22 -6.67 -4.95 -5.45
N ASP A 23 -6.88 -3.72 -4.99
CA ASP A 23 -8.07 -2.97 -5.33
C ASP A 23 -7.90 -2.37 -6.73
N HIS A 24 -8.87 -2.55 -7.59
CA HIS A 24 -8.80 -2.02 -8.95
C HIS A 24 -8.69 -0.49 -8.96
N ARG A 25 -9.12 0.18 -7.90
CA ARG A 25 -9.01 1.63 -7.82
C ARG A 25 -7.57 2.12 -7.76
N LEU A 26 -6.63 1.22 -7.49
CA LEU A 26 -5.22 1.58 -7.60
C LEU A 26 -4.90 2.07 -9.01
N VAL A 27 -5.56 1.52 -10.02
CA VAL A 27 -5.38 1.93 -11.40
C VAL A 27 -6.48 2.92 -11.81
N SER A 28 -7.75 2.56 -11.57
CA SER A 28 -8.84 3.39 -12.07
C SER A 28 -8.90 4.77 -11.43
N ASP A 29 -8.42 4.92 -10.19
CA ASP A 29 -8.40 6.21 -9.52
C ASP A 29 -6.98 6.78 -9.49
N HIS A 30 -6.10 6.26 -10.33
CA HIS A 30 -4.76 6.81 -10.55
C HIS A 30 -3.82 6.83 -9.35
N TYR A 31 -4.02 5.96 -8.38
CA TYR A 31 -3.07 5.88 -7.27
C TYR A 31 -1.70 5.41 -7.74
N ILE A 32 -1.68 4.44 -8.66
CA ILE A 32 -0.41 3.91 -9.13
C ILE A 32 0.38 4.97 -9.90
N ASP A 33 -0.33 5.91 -10.52
CA ASP A 33 0.32 6.98 -11.29
C ASP A 33 1.14 7.90 -10.40
N ARG A 34 0.86 7.92 -9.11
CA ARG A 34 1.58 8.77 -8.16
C ARG A 34 2.79 8.08 -7.56
N CYS A 35 2.95 6.80 -7.83
CA CYS A 35 4.01 6.02 -7.23
C CYS A 35 5.24 5.98 -8.11
N THR A 36 6.42 6.10 -7.49
CA THR A 36 7.64 5.72 -8.19
C THR A 36 7.61 4.20 -8.33
N HIS A 37 8.48 3.65 -9.17
CA HIS A 37 8.56 2.21 -9.31
C HIS A 37 8.95 1.55 -7.99
N ALA A 38 9.83 2.19 -7.23
CA ALA A 38 10.22 1.67 -5.93
C ALA A 38 9.02 1.64 -4.97
N ALA A 39 8.19 2.67 -5.00
CA ALA A 39 7.01 2.72 -4.14
C ALA A 39 6.02 1.64 -4.52
N ALA A 40 5.81 1.44 -5.81
CA ALA A 40 4.90 0.39 -6.27
C ALA A 40 5.42 -0.99 -5.83
N ALA A 41 6.74 -1.20 -5.90
CA ALA A 41 7.33 -2.47 -5.47
C ALA A 41 7.14 -2.69 -3.97
N LEU A 42 7.37 -1.66 -3.16
CA LEU A 42 7.18 -1.76 -1.72
C LEU A 42 5.71 -2.04 -1.41
N TYR A 43 4.81 -1.34 -2.07
CA TYR A 43 3.38 -1.54 -1.85
C TYR A 43 2.99 -2.98 -2.16
N LEU A 44 3.45 -3.51 -3.28
CA LEU A 44 3.15 -4.89 -3.67
C LEU A 44 3.63 -5.87 -2.59
N PHE A 45 4.84 -5.65 -2.08
CA PHE A 45 5.38 -6.50 -1.03
C PHE A 45 4.48 -6.44 0.21
N LEU A 46 4.14 -5.22 0.64
CA LEU A 46 3.36 -5.04 1.86
C LEU A 46 1.96 -5.65 1.77
N VAL A 47 1.32 -5.53 0.60
CA VAL A 47 0.02 -6.16 0.38
C VAL A 47 0.16 -7.68 0.47
N THR A 48 1.23 -8.22 -0.10
CA THR A 48 1.41 -9.66 -0.19
C THR A 48 1.63 -10.31 1.17
N VAL A 49 2.33 -9.62 2.08
CA VAL A 49 2.65 -10.19 3.40
C VAL A 49 1.68 -9.78 4.49
N ALA A 50 0.72 -8.94 4.18
CA ALA A 50 -0.21 -8.41 5.17
C ALA A 50 -1.15 -9.49 5.70
N ASP A 51 -1.55 -9.33 6.95
CA ASP A 51 -2.58 -10.19 7.53
C ASP A 51 -3.97 -9.68 7.10
N ALA A 52 -5.02 -10.26 7.66
CA ALA A 52 -6.39 -9.91 7.26
C ALA A 52 -6.74 -8.44 7.50
N ARG A 53 -6.03 -7.77 8.39
CA ARG A 53 -6.27 -6.36 8.67
C ARG A 53 -5.30 -5.44 7.95
N GLY A 54 -4.48 -5.99 7.08
CA GLY A 54 -3.49 -5.22 6.35
C GLY A 54 -2.19 -5.01 7.09
N MET A 55 -2.00 -5.70 8.22
CA MET A 55 -0.86 -5.44 9.10
C MET A 55 0.32 -6.36 8.82
N SER A 56 1.51 -5.81 8.97
CA SER A 56 2.74 -6.58 8.92
C SER A 56 3.83 -5.79 9.62
N TYR A 57 4.96 -6.44 9.92
CA TYR A 57 6.10 -5.69 10.41
C TYR A 57 7.38 -6.29 9.85
N TYR A 58 8.26 -5.39 9.43
CA TYR A 58 9.53 -5.73 8.81
C TYR A 58 10.51 -4.63 9.12
N SER A 59 11.79 -4.96 9.26
CA SER A 59 12.80 -3.94 9.42
C SER A 59 13.09 -3.30 8.06
N ALA A 60 13.54 -2.05 8.08
CA ALA A 60 13.94 -1.37 6.85
C ALA A 60 15.02 -2.16 6.13
N ARG A 61 15.93 -2.75 6.89
CA ARG A 61 17.02 -3.52 6.30
C ARG A 61 16.51 -4.72 5.53
N THR A 62 15.57 -5.46 6.12
CA THR A 62 15.02 -6.64 5.46
C THR A 62 14.25 -6.26 4.20
N LEU A 63 13.44 -5.21 4.28
CA LEU A 63 12.69 -4.76 3.12
C LEU A 63 13.62 -4.30 2.00
N ALA A 64 14.66 -3.54 2.36
CA ALA A 64 15.60 -3.05 1.37
C ALA A 64 16.30 -4.22 0.68
N GLN A 65 16.68 -5.24 1.45
CA GLN A 65 17.33 -6.41 0.87
C GLN A 65 16.40 -7.14 -0.09
N ARG A 66 15.16 -7.34 0.32
CA ARG A 66 14.19 -8.07 -0.51
C ARG A 66 13.84 -7.31 -1.77
N LEU A 67 13.81 -6.00 -1.71
CA LEU A 67 13.43 -5.16 -2.84
C LEU A 67 14.63 -4.65 -3.64
N VAL A 68 15.84 -5.05 -3.23
CA VAL A 68 17.08 -4.70 -3.90
C VAL A 68 17.23 -3.18 -4.02
N MET A 69 17.15 -2.52 -2.88
CA MET A 69 17.37 -1.09 -2.81
C MET A 69 18.13 -0.78 -1.51
N ASP A 70 18.74 0.39 -1.41
CA ASP A 70 19.43 0.74 -0.18
C ASP A 70 18.40 1.22 0.85
N GLU A 71 18.81 1.28 2.11
CA GLU A 71 17.88 1.64 3.18
C GLU A 71 17.39 3.08 3.07
N TYR A 72 18.22 3.97 2.56
CA TYR A 72 17.81 5.36 2.38
C TYR A 72 16.64 5.42 1.38
N THR A 73 16.77 4.72 0.27
CA THR A 73 15.72 4.65 -0.74
C THR A 73 14.47 4.02 -0.15
N LEU A 74 14.63 2.97 0.66
CA LEU A 74 13.50 2.31 1.30
C LEU A 74 12.72 3.29 2.18
N ILE A 75 13.43 4.07 2.99
CA ILE A 75 12.80 5.02 3.90
C ILE A 75 12.05 6.11 3.11
N ARG A 76 12.67 6.63 2.06
CA ARG A 76 12.02 7.63 1.22
C ARG A 76 10.79 7.07 0.54
N THR A 77 10.89 5.83 0.08
CA THR A 77 9.80 5.16 -0.60
C THR A 77 8.63 4.91 0.34
N ARG A 78 8.95 4.54 1.58
CA ARG A 78 7.93 4.35 2.60
C ARG A 78 7.19 5.67 2.84
N ASP A 79 7.94 6.77 2.99
CA ASP A 79 7.35 8.07 3.22
C ASP A 79 6.46 8.48 2.05
N GLU A 80 6.87 8.15 0.86
CA GLU A 80 6.10 8.42 -0.34
C GLU A 80 4.73 7.72 -0.27
N LEU A 81 4.71 6.45 0.11
CA LEU A 81 3.46 5.70 0.21
C LEU A 81 2.56 6.23 1.32
N VAL A 82 3.16 6.68 2.41
CA VAL A 82 2.40 7.29 3.50
C VAL A 82 1.76 8.59 3.00
N ASP A 83 2.49 9.40 2.27
CA ASP A 83 1.99 10.67 1.75
C ASP A 83 0.87 10.48 0.73
N ILE A 84 0.96 9.43 -0.08
CA ILE A 84 -0.09 9.13 -1.04
C ILE A 84 -1.34 8.61 -0.34
N GLY A 85 -1.20 8.08 0.86
CA GLY A 85 -2.33 7.56 1.62
C GLY A 85 -2.60 6.08 1.42
N LEU A 86 -1.63 5.35 0.90
CA LEU A 86 -1.81 3.92 0.66
C LEU A 86 -1.39 3.06 1.84
N ILE A 87 -0.51 3.56 2.70
CA ILE A 87 -0.09 2.83 3.89
C ILE A 87 0.04 3.75 5.08
N ALA A 88 0.02 3.16 6.26
CA ALA A 88 0.41 3.83 7.49
C ALA A 88 1.61 3.09 8.04
N TYR A 89 2.45 3.81 8.76
CA TYR A 89 3.63 3.20 9.35
C TYR A 89 3.84 3.74 10.76
N ARG A 90 4.05 2.83 11.69
CA ARG A 90 4.46 3.19 13.05
C ARG A 90 5.38 2.07 13.48
N LYS A 91 6.66 2.39 13.54
CA LYS A 91 7.70 1.42 13.79
C LYS A 91 7.32 0.44 14.89
N PRO A 92 7.39 -0.84 14.66
CA PRO A 92 7.82 -1.52 13.44
C PRO A 92 6.67 -1.94 12.53
N LEU A 93 5.47 -1.39 12.74
CA LEU A 93 4.27 -1.86 12.07
C LEU A 93 3.95 -1.10 10.81
N TYR A 94 3.53 -1.84 9.80
CA TYR A 94 2.99 -1.28 8.57
C TYR A 94 1.52 -1.68 8.49
N GLN A 95 0.71 -0.82 7.90
CA GLN A 95 -0.67 -1.15 7.63
C GLN A 95 -1.01 -0.70 6.21
N VAL A 96 -1.53 -1.62 5.40
CA VAL A 96 -2.06 -1.29 4.09
C VAL A 96 -3.46 -0.74 4.33
N LEU A 97 -3.73 0.46 3.83
CA LEU A 97 -4.97 1.16 4.14
C LEU A 97 -6.07 0.91 3.12
N ALA A 98 -7.30 1.02 3.57
CA ALA A 98 -8.44 0.94 2.67
C ALA A 98 -8.46 2.18 1.78
N ILE A 99 -8.82 2.00 0.53
CA ILE A 99 -8.88 3.09 -0.42
C ILE A 99 -10.21 3.82 -0.36
N ASP A 100 -11.24 3.11 0.00
CA ASP A 100 -12.59 3.67 -0.01
C ASP A 100 -12.96 4.56 1.17
N VAL A 101 -11.99 4.89 2.01
CA VAL A 101 -12.24 5.76 3.15
C VAL A 101 -12.03 7.20 2.72
N GLU A 102 -13.03 8.05 2.96
CA GLU A 102 -12.90 9.45 2.62
C GLU A 102 -11.90 10.15 3.53
N PRO A 103 -11.12 11.05 2.98
CA PRO A 103 -10.16 11.80 3.78
C PRO A 103 -10.90 12.62 4.79
N ILE A 104 -10.55 12.53 6.03
CA ILE A 104 -11.17 13.28 7.08
C ILE A 104 -11.15 14.74 6.91
N GLY A 105 -10.17 15.34 6.62
CA GLY A 105 -10.14 16.74 6.53
C GLY A 105 -10.87 17.34 5.40
N GLN A 106 -11.32 16.51 4.52
CA GLN A 106 -11.92 16.99 3.42
C GLN A 106 -13.12 17.73 3.64
N THR A 107 -13.79 17.41 4.59
CA THR A 107 -14.93 18.06 4.82
C THR A 107 -14.62 18.94 5.81
N GLY A 108 -13.77 19.27 5.76
CA GLY A 108 -13.45 20.06 6.65
C GLY A 108 -13.30 19.42 7.83
N THR A 109 -13.06 19.07 8.09
CA THR A 109 -12.91 18.58 9.22
C THR A 109 -11.72 18.41 9.46
N LEU A 110 -11.15 18.67 9.46
CA LEU A 110 -10.16 18.22 9.83
C LEU A 110 -9.79 18.15 10.88
N GLN A 111 -10.09 18.08 11.36
CA GLN A 111 -9.72 17.71 12.24
C GLN A 111 -9.28 16.94 12.51
N SER A 112 -9.48 16.76 12.31
CA SER A 112 -9.13 15.83 12.62
C SER A 112 -8.22 15.44 12.53
N VAL A 113 -7.64 15.53 11.97
CA VAL A 113 -6.73 14.88 11.92
C VAL A 113 -5.92 15.04 12.73
N GLU A 114 -6.06 15.40 13.09
CA GLU A 114 -5.46 15.37 13.87
C GLU A 114 -5.82 14.70 14.69
N GLN A 115 -6.87 14.66 14.67
CA GLN A 115 -7.26 13.92 15.30
C GLN A 115 -7.15 12.80 15.02
N ILE A 116 -7.32 12.71 14.21
CA ILE A 116 -7.10 11.69 13.88
C ILE A 116 -5.98 11.47 13.95
N PHE A 117 -5.55 12.01 13.68
CA PHE A 117 -4.61 11.88 13.65
C PHE A 117 -4.40 12.05 14.72
N LYS A 118 -5.07 12.55 15.10
CA LYS A 118 -5.06 12.52 15.98
C LYS A 118 -5.49 11.62 16.38
N HIS A 119 -6.05 11.41 16.12
CA HIS A 119 -6.28 10.49 16.39
C HIS A 119 -5.67 9.80 16.01
N LEU A 120 -5.38 10.26 15.50
CA LEU A 120 -4.71 9.79 15.11
C LEU A 120 -3.76 9.95 15.61
N GLY A 121 -3.68 10.82 15.75
CA GLY A 121 -3.08 10.94 16.15
C GLY A 121 -2.66 10.77 16.71
N GLU A 122 -2.63 10.93 16.53
CA GLU A 122 -2.63 10.81 16.88
C GLU A 122 -2.22 10.35 16.63
N GLY A 123 -2.38 10.94 16.21
CA GLY A 123 -2.29 10.53 15.88
C GLY A 123 -1.72 10.60 15.44
N ARG A 124 -1.52 10.81 14.93
CA ARG A 124 -1.38 10.98 14.40
C ARG A 124 -0.82 10.84 14.66
N GLN A 125 -0.81 11.27 14.31
CA GLN A 125 -0.85 11.27 14.28
C GLN A 125 -0.58 11.10 14.51
#